data_a3f6a3d16d7ccdd5d62c817e3bc292ff
#
_entry.id   a3f6a3d16d7ccdd5d62c817e3bc292ff
#
_cell.length_a   1.000
_cell.length_b   1.000
_cell.length_c   1.000
_cell.angle_alpha   90.00
_cell.angle_beta   90.00
_cell.angle_gamma   90.00
#
_symmetry.space_group_name_H-M   'P 1'
#
loop_
_entity.id
_entity.type
_entity.pdbx_description
1 polymer ?
#
loop_
_entity_poly.entity_id
_entity_poly.type
_entity_poly.pdbx_seq_one_letter_code
_entity_poly.pdbx_strand_id
1 'polypeptide(L)'
;MHTSITFLRRPLSAALAVATTGALLAGCGGGGSVTLNGAGASFPAAIYQRWFQELATKGAQVNYQSVGSGAGVRQFIAGTVDFGASDVPMKADEIAQVSRGVLQIPMTAGAIAVAYNNPGCELKLSQAQLVDIFLGKIKDFSDVGCEAKPIKVVHRSDGSGTTANFTAHLAAISPAWKDGPGVGKTVNWPLGIGAKGNEGVSAQLSQVDGGIGYVEVAYVKGDLQAAALTNSSGETLKPTTESETTALASIELGPDLIGSNPNPDKGYPIVTFSWILLYKSGNADKLDGIKKVFDFTLSEGAQAMAPELGYVPLPPSVLEKGRERLATLEK
;
A
#
# COMPACT_ATOMS: atom_id res chain seq x y z
N MET A 1 23.10 45.13 -64.30
CA MET A 1 23.82 46.23 -63.69
C MET A 1 24.36 45.61 -62.37
N HIS A 2 25.57 45.11 -62.39
CA HIS A 2 26.86 45.74 -61.97
C HIS A 2 26.69 46.34 -60.56
N THR A 3 27.43 45.99 -59.54
CA THR A 3 28.90 45.91 -59.45
C THR A 3 29.33 45.12 -58.24
N SER A 4 30.32 44.23 -58.42
CA SER A 4 31.20 43.63 -57.42
C SER A 4 32.13 44.71 -56.79
N ILE A 5 32.49 44.57 -55.54
CA ILE A 5 33.79 45.02 -55.03
C ILE A 5 34.33 44.01 -54.01
N THR A 6 35.47 43.43 -54.38
CA THR A 6 36.40 42.64 -53.60
C THR A 6 37.50 43.57 -53.03
N PHE A 7 38.00 43.34 -51.80
CA PHE A 7 39.39 43.66 -51.36
C PHE A 7 39.58 43.05 -49.95
N LEU A 8 40.43 42.15 -49.83
CA LEU A 8 41.89 41.92 -49.75
C LEU A 8 42.40 42.00 -48.28
N ARG A 9 42.80 40.84 -47.77
CA ARG A 9 44.05 40.47 -47.03
C ARG A 9 44.69 41.45 -46.04
N ARG A 10 45.06 41.04 -44.80
CA ARG A 10 46.22 40.19 -44.44
C ARG A 10 46.31 40.02 -42.91
N PRO A 11 47.16 39.05 -42.43
CA PRO A 11 47.10 38.47 -41.09
C PRO A 11 48.09 39.16 -40.13
N LEU A 12 47.79 39.02 -38.83
CA LEU A 12 48.82 39.21 -37.81
C LEU A 12 48.75 38.07 -36.81
N SER A 13 49.78 37.29 -36.84
CA SER A 13 50.12 36.27 -35.87
C SER A 13 50.54 36.99 -34.57
N ALA A 14 49.95 36.59 -33.45
CA ALA A 14 50.52 36.83 -32.14
C ALA A 14 50.31 35.56 -31.32
N ALA A 15 51.41 34.85 -31.13
CA ALA A 15 51.55 33.78 -30.16
C ALA A 15 51.58 34.36 -28.75
N LEU A 16 50.77 33.85 -27.83
CA LEU A 16 51.07 34.02 -26.42
C LEU A 16 50.54 32.90 -25.56
N ALA A 17 51.48 32.21 -24.98
CA ALA A 17 51.56 31.58 -23.66
C ALA A 17 50.35 30.76 -23.17
N VAL A 18 50.55 29.46 -23.22
CA VAL A 18 49.87 28.44 -22.39
C VAL A 18 50.24 28.67 -20.93
N ALA A 19 49.27 29.14 -20.13
CA ALA A 19 49.31 29.06 -18.69
C ALA A 19 48.41 27.87 -18.31
N THR A 20 49.00 26.73 -18.06
CA THR A 20 48.35 25.56 -17.47
C THR A 20 48.05 25.85 -15.99
N THR A 21 46.85 26.34 -15.75
CA THR A 21 46.31 26.35 -14.39
C THR A 21 45.62 24.99 -14.17
N GLY A 22 46.32 24.09 -13.49
CA GLY A 22 45.74 22.84 -13.01
C GLY A 22 44.62 23.16 -12.02
N ALA A 23 43.40 23.14 -12.47
CA ALA A 23 42.26 23.07 -11.62
C ALA A 23 42.22 21.68 -10.97
N LEU A 24 42.60 21.59 -9.72
CA LEU A 24 42.29 20.49 -8.83
C LEU A 24 40.77 20.39 -8.79
N LEU A 25 40.20 19.49 -9.61
CA LEU A 25 38.89 18.96 -9.39
C LEU A 25 38.93 18.20 -8.06
N ALA A 26 38.70 18.91 -6.96
CA ALA A 26 38.25 18.29 -5.74
C ALA A 26 36.99 17.56 -6.08
N GLY A 27 37.09 16.27 -6.33
CA GLY A 27 35.95 15.38 -6.45
C GLY A 27 35.13 15.51 -5.17
N CYS A 28 34.02 16.22 -5.24
CA CYS A 28 32.94 16.01 -4.31
C CYS A 28 32.63 14.52 -4.39
N GLY A 29 33.04 13.77 -3.37
CA GLY A 29 32.56 12.41 -3.13
C GLY A 29 31.05 12.49 -2.96
N GLY A 30 30.34 12.46 -4.09
CA GLY A 30 28.91 12.31 -4.11
C GLY A 30 28.60 10.92 -3.60
N GLY A 31 28.13 10.80 -2.38
CA GLY A 31 27.44 9.60 -1.95
C GLY A 31 26.35 9.34 -3.00
N GLY A 32 26.53 8.31 -3.80
CA GLY A 32 25.62 7.99 -4.90
C GLY A 32 24.17 7.94 -4.39
N SER A 33 23.29 8.73 -4.98
CA SER A 33 21.88 8.71 -4.64
C SER A 33 21.34 7.31 -4.90
N VAL A 34 20.89 6.65 -3.84
CA VAL A 34 20.25 5.34 -3.97
C VAL A 34 18.90 5.52 -4.64
N THR A 35 18.65 4.85 -5.75
CA THR A 35 17.34 4.80 -6.39
C THR A 35 16.81 3.38 -6.33
N LEU A 36 15.64 3.20 -5.70
CA LEU A 36 14.93 1.93 -5.64
C LEU A 36 13.59 2.03 -6.37
N ASN A 37 13.23 0.96 -7.07
CA ASN A 37 11.94 0.84 -7.75
C ASN A 37 11.13 -0.27 -7.09
N GLY A 38 9.92 0.04 -6.65
CA GLY A 38 9.02 -0.90 -6.05
C GLY A 38 7.62 -0.84 -6.64
N ALA A 39 6.87 -1.93 -6.48
CA ALA A 39 5.49 -1.97 -6.92
C ALA A 39 4.65 -2.89 -6.03
N GLY A 40 3.37 -2.58 -5.86
CA GLY A 40 2.51 -3.47 -5.09
C GLY A 40 1.24 -2.83 -4.56
N ALA A 41 0.89 -3.24 -3.36
CA ALA A 41 -0.34 -2.89 -2.68
C ALA A 41 -0.63 -1.39 -2.67
N SER A 42 -1.89 -1.03 -2.93
CA SER A 42 -2.35 0.35 -2.78
C SER A 42 -2.71 0.70 -1.33
N PHE A 43 -2.95 -0.29 -0.49
CA PHE A 43 -3.23 -0.11 0.93
C PHE A 43 -2.18 0.78 1.62
N PRO A 44 -0.86 0.50 1.58
CA PRO A 44 0.14 1.31 2.27
C PRO A 44 0.61 2.54 1.47
N ALA A 45 0.07 2.81 0.27
CA ALA A 45 0.68 3.77 -0.65
C ALA A 45 0.77 5.19 -0.07
N ALA A 46 -0.19 5.64 0.74
CA ALA A 46 -0.17 6.97 1.34
C ALA A 46 0.98 7.12 2.36
N ILE A 47 1.17 6.14 3.25
CA ILE A 47 2.27 6.17 4.22
C ILE A 47 3.63 5.94 3.55
N TYR A 48 3.71 5.07 2.53
CA TYR A 48 4.94 4.87 1.75
C TYR A 48 5.36 6.17 1.05
N GLN A 49 4.41 6.88 0.44
CA GLN A 49 4.69 8.17 -0.18
C GLN A 49 5.23 9.19 0.83
N ARG A 50 4.67 9.24 2.03
CA ARG A 50 5.15 10.12 3.11
C ARG A 50 6.58 9.78 3.53
N TRP A 51 6.87 8.50 3.74
CA TRP A 51 8.21 8.03 4.11
C TRP A 51 9.24 8.25 3.00
N PHE A 52 8.87 7.99 1.75
CA PHE A 52 9.79 8.15 0.62
C PHE A 52 10.08 9.62 0.29
N GLN A 53 9.12 10.51 0.53
CA GLN A 53 9.37 11.96 0.48
C GLN A 53 10.40 12.39 1.53
N GLU A 54 10.28 11.90 2.76
CA GLU A 54 11.25 12.18 3.83
C GLU A 54 12.63 11.62 3.49
N LEU A 55 12.70 10.40 2.94
CA LEU A 55 13.94 9.77 2.49
C LEU A 55 14.61 10.52 1.34
N ALA A 56 13.84 11.12 0.44
CA ALA A 56 14.38 11.92 -0.65
C ALA A 56 15.21 13.11 -0.13
N THR A 57 14.81 13.73 0.98
CA THR A 57 15.58 14.79 1.64
C THR A 57 16.91 14.29 2.21
N LYS A 58 17.04 12.97 2.43
CA LYS A 58 18.20 12.27 2.98
C LYS A 58 19.04 11.57 1.89
N GLY A 59 18.78 11.89 0.61
CA GLY A 59 19.54 11.37 -0.53
C GLY A 59 19.20 9.92 -0.93
N ALA A 60 18.00 9.41 -0.58
CA ALA A 60 17.48 8.13 -1.07
C ALA A 60 16.19 8.36 -1.84
N GLN A 61 16.17 7.99 -3.12
CA GLN A 61 15.01 8.10 -3.99
C GLN A 61 14.31 6.74 -4.11
N VAL A 62 13.02 6.71 -3.86
CA VAL A 62 12.20 5.50 -4.01
C VAL A 62 11.03 5.78 -4.92
N ASN A 63 10.93 5.03 -6.01
CA ASN A 63 9.80 5.08 -6.94
C ASN A 63 8.88 3.91 -6.61
N TYR A 64 7.71 4.20 -6.06
CA TYR A 64 6.72 3.18 -5.73
C TYR A 64 5.49 3.28 -6.63
N GLN A 65 5.12 2.15 -7.25
CA GLN A 65 3.95 2.04 -8.11
C GLN A 65 2.81 1.32 -7.37
N SER A 66 1.74 2.04 -7.08
CA SER A 66 0.49 1.50 -6.52
C SER A 66 -0.27 0.75 -7.64
N VAL A 67 -0.03 -0.55 -7.77
CA VAL A 67 -0.60 -1.40 -8.83
C VAL A 67 -1.45 -2.55 -8.33
N GLY A 68 -1.62 -2.64 -7.00
CA GLY A 68 -2.27 -3.72 -6.28
C GLY A 68 -1.33 -4.89 -5.95
N SER A 69 -1.62 -5.61 -4.86
CA SER A 69 -0.78 -6.70 -4.34
C SER A 69 -0.52 -7.78 -5.37
N GLY A 70 -1.52 -8.14 -6.18
CA GLY A 70 -1.37 -9.18 -7.20
C GLY A 70 -0.35 -8.80 -8.29
N ALA A 71 -0.37 -7.56 -8.77
CA ALA A 71 0.60 -7.09 -9.75
C ALA A 71 1.99 -6.91 -9.11
N GLY A 72 2.05 -6.43 -7.86
CA GLY A 72 3.30 -6.33 -7.10
C GLY A 72 4.01 -7.67 -6.94
N VAL A 73 3.28 -8.69 -6.50
CA VAL A 73 3.82 -10.06 -6.38
C VAL A 73 4.33 -10.58 -7.73
N ARG A 74 3.57 -10.40 -8.82
CA ARG A 74 4.02 -10.84 -10.15
C ARG A 74 5.28 -10.11 -10.62
N GLN A 75 5.39 -8.80 -10.42
CA GLN A 75 6.59 -8.03 -10.77
C GLN A 75 7.79 -8.44 -9.92
N PHE A 76 7.56 -8.71 -8.64
CA PHE A 76 8.59 -9.21 -7.73
C PHE A 76 9.10 -10.60 -8.16
N ILE A 77 8.20 -11.55 -8.46
CA ILE A 77 8.58 -12.87 -9.00
C ILE A 77 9.38 -12.72 -10.30
N ALA A 78 8.97 -11.84 -11.20
CA ALA A 78 9.64 -11.58 -12.47
C ALA A 78 10.98 -10.84 -12.34
N GLY A 79 11.34 -10.34 -11.15
CA GLY A 79 12.59 -9.62 -10.92
C GLY A 79 12.64 -8.21 -11.56
N THR A 80 11.49 -7.62 -11.89
CA THR A 80 11.40 -6.32 -12.59
C THR A 80 11.38 -5.12 -11.64
N VAL A 81 11.36 -5.37 -10.33
CA VAL A 81 11.40 -4.35 -9.27
C VAL A 81 12.42 -4.73 -8.20
N ASP A 82 12.94 -3.74 -7.48
CA ASP A 82 13.87 -3.97 -6.37
C ASP A 82 13.16 -4.53 -5.12
N PHE A 83 11.87 -4.21 -4.97
CA PHE A 83 11.01 -4.71 -3.90
C PHE A 83 9.53 -4.76 -4.31
N GLY A 84 8.77 -5.64 -3.68
CA GLY A 84 7.33 -5.72 -3.82
C GLY A 84 6.59 -5.27 -2.56
N ALA A 85 5.27 -5.11 -2.63
CA ALA A 85 4.42 -4.93 -1.46
C ALA A 85 3.08 -5.66 -1.61
N SER A 86 2.60 -6.26 -0.52
CA SER A 86 1.34 -7.01 -0.50
C SER A 86 0.68 -6.97 0.88
N ASP A 87 -0.66 -6.82 0.90
CA ASP A 87 -1.45 -6.86 2.15
C ASP A 87 -1.87 -8.28 2.53
N VAL A 88 -1.39 -9.26 1.80
CA VAL A 88 -1.44 -10.67 2.15
C VAL A 88 -0.10 -11.31 1.85
N PRO A 89 0.37 -12.21 2.69
CA PRO A 89 1.63 -12.93 2.45
C PRO A 89 1.62 -13.65 1.09
N MET A 90 2.80 -13.79 0.49
CA MET A 90 2.98 -14.65 -0.67
C MET A 90 2.71 -16.11 -0.29
N LYS A 91 2.05 -16.83 -1.18
CA LYS A 91 1.81 -18.26 -1.02
C LYS A 91 3.09 -19.06 -1.26
N ALA A 92 3.13 -20.27 -0.77
CA ALA A 92 4.29 -21.15 -0.93
C ALA A 92 4.68 -21.37 -2.40
N ASP A 93 3.70 -21.51 -3.28
CA ASP A 93 3.90 -21.66 -4.73
C ASP A 93 4.41 -20.36 -5.40
N GLU A 94 4.00 -19.19 -4.91
CA GLU A 94 4.54 -17.89 -5.34
C GLU A 94 6.00 -17.73 -4.87
N ILE A 95 6.29 -18.08 -3.60
CA ILE A 95 7.64 -18.02 -3.02
C ILE A 95 8.62 -18.93 -3.76
N ALA A 96 8.20 -20.14 -4.11
CA ALA A 96 9.02 -21.12 -4.83
C ALA A 96 9.46 -20.63 -6.22
N GLN A 97 8.77 -19.68 -6.82
CA GLN A 97 9.12 -19.08 -8.10
C GLN A 97 10.20 -18.01 -8.01
N VAL A 98 10.53 -17.52 -6.80
CA VAL A 98 11.54 -16.49 -6.60
C VAL A 98 12.89 -17.11 -6.33
N SER A 99 13.72 -17.25 -7.38
CA SER A 99 15.05 -17.91 -7.29
C SER A 99 16.01 -17.25 -6.28
N ARG A 100 15.85 -15.96 -6.03
CA ARG A 100 16.63 -15.16 -5.08
C ARG A 100 16.17 -15.32 -3.62
N GLY A 101 15.13 -16.14 -3.36
CA GLY A 101 14.47 -16.26 -2.07
C GLY A 101 13.65 -15.02 -1.69
N VAL A 102 12.76 -15.19 -0.73
CA VAL A 102 11.82 -14.13 -0.30
C VAL A 102 11.95 -13.86 1.18
N LEU A 103 12.06 -12.59 1.53
CA LEU A 103 11.89 -12.07 2.88
C LEU A 103 10.64 -11.18 2.89
N GLN A 104 9.71 -11.45 3.81
CA GLN A 104 8.51 -10.64 4.00
C GLN A 104 8.59 -9.96 5.37
N ILE A 105 8.45 -8.63 5.38
CA ILE A 105 8.51 -7.83 6.61
C ILE A 105 7.29 -6.93 6.66
N PRO A 106 6.47 -6.95 7.72
CA PRO A 106 5.39 -5.99 7.89
C PRO A 106 5.97 -4.58 8.03
N MET A 107 5.39 -3.61 7.33
CA MET A 107 5.83 -2.22 7.36
C MET A 107 4.83 -1.29 8.02
N THR A 108 3.56 -1.58 7.87
CA THR A 108 2.45 -0.82 8.46
C THR A 108 1.25 -1.72 8.67
N ALA A 109 0.28 -1.22 9.39
CA ALA A 109 -1.00 -1.89 9.62
C ALA A 109 -2.13 -0.86 9.60
N GLY A 110 -3.37 -1.34 9.47
CA GLY A 110 -4.54 -0.48 9.49
C GLY A 110 -5.83 -1.26 9.22
N ALA A 111 -6.94 -0.53 9.20
CA ALA A 111 -8.25 -1.10 8.91
C ALA A 111 -8.61 -1.04 7.42
N ILE A 112 -9.44 -1.99 7.04
CA ILE A 112 -10.21 -1.95 5.79
C ILE A 112 -11.60 -1.44 6.14
N ALA A 113 -11.82 -0.15 5.94
CA ALA A 113 -13.09 0.51 6.21
C ALA A 113 -14.13 0.14 5.14
N VAL A 114 -15.35 -0.11 5.57
CA VAL A 114 -16.52 -0.08 4.67
C VAL A 114 -16.89 1.38 4.48
N ALA A 115 -16.44 1.94 3.37
CA ALA A 115 -16.66 3.34 3.02
C ALA A 115 -17.95 3.51 2.25
N TYR A 116 -18.66 4.62 2.50
CA TYR A 116 -19.92 4.90 1.83
C TYR A 116 -20.14 6.40 1.59
N ASN A 117 -20.96 6.71 0.59
CA ASN A 117 -21.38 8.06 0.21
C ASN A 117 -22.89 8.20 0.41
N ASN A 118 -23.31 8.51 1.63
CA ASN A 118 -24.69 8.82 1.99
C ASN A 118 -24.70 9.84 3.14
N PRO A 119 -24.52 11.14 2.85
CA PRO A 119 -24.53 12.18 3.88
C PRO A 119 -25.81 12.16 4.73
N GLY A 120 -25.63 12.32 6.04
CA GLY A 120 -26.74 12.26 7.02
C GLY A 120 -27.06 10.85 7.55
N CYS A 121 -26.45 9.80 6.99
CA CYS A 121 -26.60 8.44 7.51
C CYS A 121 -25.41 8.09 8.43
N GLU A 122 -25.67 7.65 9.65
CA GLU A 122 -24.67 7.01 10.53
C GLU A 122 -24.77 5.48 10.40
N LEU A 123 -24.11 4.93 9.39
CA LEU A 123 -24.22 3.53 9.04
C LEU A 123 -23.56 2.64 10.09
N LYS A 124 -24.34 1.72 10.64
CA LYS A 124 -23.91 0.65 11.56
C LYS A 124 -24.35 -0.68 10.98
N LEU A 125 -23.42 -1.58 10.75
CA LEU A 125 -23.71 -2.85 10.10
C LEU A 125 -23.40 -4.03 11.04
N SER A 126 -24.37 -4.89 11.21
CA SER A 126 -24.12 -6.24 11.71
C SER A 126 -23.36 -7.05 10.67
N GLN A 127 -22.75 -8.16 11.10
CA GLN A 127 -22.04 -9.07 10.19
C GLN A 127 -22.95 -9.58 9.06
N ALA A 128 -24.19 -9.91 9.36
CA ALA A 128 -25.17 -10.38 8.37
C ALA A 128 -25.51 -9.28 7.34
N GLN A 129 -25.77 -8.06 7.79
CA GLN A 129 -26.07 -6.93 6.90
C GLN A 129 -24.90 -6.61 5.98
N LEU A 130 -23.67 -6.62 6.50
CA LEU A 130 -22.47 -6.41 5.70
C LEU A 130 -22.39 -7.42 4.55
N VAL A 131 -22.54 -8.70 4.84
CA VAL A 131 -22.54 -9.77 3.83
C VAL A 131 -23.69 -9.59 2.84
N ASP A 132 -24.91 -9.32 3.31
CA ASP A 132 -26.11 -9.25 2.46
C ASP A 132 -26.08 -8.04 1.51
N ILE A 133 -25.41 -6.94 1.88
CA ILE A 133 -25.13 -5.82 0.96
C ILE A 133 -24.25 -6.31 -0.21
N PHE A 134 -23.12 -6.95 0.08
CA PHE A 134 -22.19 -7.38 -0.97
C PHE A 134 -22.64 -8.63 -1.75
N LEU A 135 -23.63 -9.38 -1.23
CA LEU A 135 -24.39 -10.39 -1.97
C LEU A 135 -25.55 -9.82 -2.78
N GLY A 136 -25.89 -8.53 -2.63
CA GLY A 136 -26.99 -7.87 -3.33
C GLY A 136 -28.37 -8.24 -2.80
N LYS A 137 -28.48 -8.73 -1.58
CA LYS A 137 -29.76 -9.00 -0.91
C LYS A 137 -30.34 -7.73 -0.29
N ILE A 138 -29.50 -6.93 0.37
CA ILE A 138 -29.82 -5.57 0.83
C ILE A 138 -29.46 -4.61 -0.30
N LYS A 139 -30.43 -3.82 -0.77
CA LYS A 139 -30.31 -2.95 -1.94
C LYS A 139 -30.61 -1.48 -1.67
N ASP A 140 -31.10 -1.17 -0.47
CA ASP A 140 -31.47 0.19 -0.08
C ASP A 140 -30.94 0.49 1.34
N PHE A 141 -30.53 1.74 1.57
CA PHE A 141 -30.06 2.19 2.87
C PHE A 141 -31.16 2.19 3.94
N SER A 142 -32.46 2.21 3.56
CA SER A 142 -33.56 2.06 4.52
C SER A 142 -33.56 0.69 5.20
N ASP A 143 -33.04 -0.36 4.55
CA ASP A 143 -32.95 -1.71 5.14
C ASP A 143 -31.88 -1.79 6.25
N VAL A 144 -31.04 -0.76 6.38
CA VAL A 144 -29.97 -0.67 7.36
C VAL A 144 -30.07 0.57 8.27
N GLY A 145 -31.26 1.16 8.35
CA GLY A 145 -31.60 2.19 9.33
C GLY A 145 -31.28 3.63 8.93
N CYS A 146 -31.06 3.89 7.64
CA CYS A 146 -30.91 5.24 7.09
C CYS A 146 -32.12 5.67 6.28
N GLU A 147 -32.14 6.87 5.73
CA GLU A 147 -33.12 7.28 4.75
C GLU A 147 -33.05 6.44 3.46
N ALA A 148 -34.19 6.26 2.79
CA ALA A 148 -34.25 5.46 1.58
C ALA A 148 -33.35 6.01 0.48
N LYS A 149 -32.41 5.21 0.05
CA LYS A 149 -31.46 5.49 -1.04
C LYS A 149 -30.92 4.18 -1.59
N PRO A 150 -30.93 3.97 -2.91
CA PRO A 150 -30.40 2.76 -3.50
C PRO A 150 -28.90 2.57 -3.22
N ILE A 151 -28.54 1.39 -2.75
CA ILE A 151 -27.14 0.99 -2.53
C ILE A 151 -26.48 0.64 -3.86
N LYS A 152 -25.29 1.20 -4.12
CA LYS A 152 -24.46 0.92 -5.29
C LYS A 152 -23.09 0.44 -4.83
N VAL A 153 -22.85 -0.85 -4.97
CA VAL A 153 -21.56 -1.44 -4.52
C VAL A 153 -20.42 -1.05 -5.46
N VAL A 154 -19.30 -0.66 -4.88
CA VAL A 154 -18.02 -0.43 -5.56
C VAL A 154 -16.97 -1.38 -5.00
N HIS A 155 -16.28 -2.10 -5.88
CA HIS A 155 -15.28 -3.10 -5.49
C HIS A 155 -13.98 -2.93 -6.28
N ARG A 156 -12.95 -3.66 -5.92
CA ARG A 156 -11.66 -3.66 -6.64
C ARG A 156 -11.77 -4.45 -7.94
N SER A 157 -11.18 -3.88 -9.00
CA SER A 157 -11.06 -4.53 -10.32
C SER A 157 -9.69 -5.14 -10.58
N ASP A 158 -8.70 -4.86 -9.72
CA ASP A 158 -7.34 -5.38 -9.79
C ASP A 158 -7.10 -6.49 -8.77
N GLY A 159 -5.97 -7.19 -8.89
CA GLY A 159 -5.54 -8.17 -7.89
C GLY A 159 -5.13 -7.48 -6.59
N SER A 160 -5.99 -7.50 -5.59
CA SER A 160 -5.95 -6.65 -4.39
C SER A 160 -5.76 -7.46 -3.11
N GLY A 161 -4.77 -7.09 -2.30
CA GLY A 161 -4.64 -7.59 -0.93
C GLY A 161 -5.76 -7.10 -0.02
N THR A 162 -6.23 -5.86 -0.21
CA THR A 162 -7.40 -5.31 0.47
C THR A 162 -8.63 -6.17 0.20
N THR A 163 -8.87 -6.56 -1.07
CA THR A 163 -9.94 -7.51 -1.42
C THR A 163 -9.78 -8.85 -0.74
N ALA A 164 -8.57 -9.40 -0.71
CA ALA A 164 -8.33 -10.71 -0.10
C ALA A 164 -8.66 -10.71 1.41
N ASN A 165 -8.26 -9.68 2.14
CA ASN A 165 -8.59 -9.54 3.57
C ASN A 165 -10.08 -9.26 3.79
N PHE A 166 -10.69 -8.38 3.00
CA PHE A 166 -12.12 -8.11 3.07
C PHE A 166 -12.95 -9.36 2.81
N THR A 167 -12.63 -10.11 1.75
CA THR A 167 -13.35 -11.35 1.42
C THR A 167 -13.07 -12.49 2.40
N ALA A 168 -11.90 -12.51 3.03
CA ALA A 168 -11.59 -13.44 4.12
C ALA A 168 -12.49 -13.16 5.33
N HIS A 169 -12.72 -11.88 5.69
CA HIS A 169 -13.68 -11.53 6.72
C HIS A 169 -15.10 -11.98 6.36
N LEU A 170 -15.60 -11.66 5.14
CA LEU A 170 -16.93 -12.06 4.72
C LEU A 170 -17.10 -13.59 4.72
N ALA A 171 -16.07 -14.34 4.34
CA ALA A 171 -16.10 -15.81 4.38
C ALA A 171 -16.05 -16.38 5.80
N ALA A 172 -15.38 -15.70 6.73
CA ALA A 172 -15.32 -16.10 8.13
C ALA A 172 -16.67 -15.95 8.84
N ILE A 173 -17.49 -14.99 8.41
CA ILE A 173 -18.79 -14.67 9.02
C ILE A 173 -19.99 -15.22 8.24
N SER A 174 -19.80 -15.79 7.04
CA SER A 174 -20.91 -16.27 6.19
C SER A 174 -20.54 -17.47 5.33
N PRO A 175 -21.18 -18.62 5.54
CA PRO A 175 -21.08 -19.75 4.62
C PRO A 175 -21.51 -19.41 3.19
N ALA A 176 -22.56 -18.59 3.03
CA ALA A 176 -23.05 -18.17 1.71
C ALA A 176 -22.00 -17.39 0.92
N TRP A 177 -21.20 -16.55 1.59
CA TRP A 177 -20.05 -15.90 0.96
C TRP A 177 -18.94 -16.88 0.65
N LYS A 178 -18.57 -17.70 1.64
CA LYS A 178 -17.46 -18.67 1.54
C LYS A 178 -17.65 -19.64 0.38
N ASP A 179 -18.87 -20.18 0.22
CA ASP A 179 -19.19 -21.20 -0.78
C ASP A 179 -19.56 -20.57 -2.14
N GLY A 180 -19.87 -19.27 -2.17
CA GLY A 180 -20.20 -18.49 -3.37
C GLY A 180 -18.98 -17.71 -3.91
N PRO A 181 -18.86 -16.38 -3.66
CA PRO A 181 -17.77 -15.58 -4.19
C PRO A 181 -16.38 -16.01 -3.68
N GLY A 182 -16.29 -16.52 -2.43
CA GLY A 182 -15.08 -17.05 -1.83
C GLY A 182 -14.09 -15.97 -1.38
N VAL A 183 -12.81 -16.37 -1.26
CA VAL A 183 -11.69 -15.56 -0.77
C VAL A 183 -10.61 -15.43 -1.82
N GLY A 184 -10.11 -14.22 -2.07
CA GLY A 184 -9.01 -14.03 -3.00
C GLY A 184 -8.62 -12.58 -3.26
N LYS A 185 -7.45 -12.40 -3.89
CA LYS A 185 -7.02 -11.09 -4.41
C LYS A 185 -7.96 -10.61 -5.53
N THR A 186 -8.69 -11.52 -6.17
CA THR A 186 -9.79 -11.33 -7.11
C THR A 186 -10.85 -12.37 -6.84
N VAL A 187 -12.12 -11.97 -6.89
CA VAL A 187 -13.28 -12.86 -6.76
C VAL A 187 -14.32 -12.53 -7.82
N ASN A 188 -15.28 -13.43 -8.04
CA ASN A 188 -16.43 -13.15 -8.90
C ASN A 188 -17.46 -12.37 -8.10
N TRP A 189 -17.44 -11.06 -8.20
CA TRP A 189 -18.37 -10.18 -7.50
C TRP A 189 -19.80 -10.40 -8.01
N PRO A 190 -20.77 -10.59 -7.12
CA PRO A 190 -22.17 -10.77 -7.52
C PRO A 190 -22.77 -9.53 -8.20
N LEU A 191 -22.27 -8.35 -7.82
CA LEU A 191 -22.75 -7.05 -8.32
C LEU A 191 -21.68 -5.99 -8.08
N GLY A 192 -21.90 -4.81 -8.64
CA GLY A 192 -21.11 -3.62 -8.34
C GLY A 192 -20.28 -3.13 -9.51
N ILE A 193 -19.57 -2.04 -9.26
CA ILE A 193 -18.70 -1.36 -10.21
C ILE A 193 -17.25 -1.59 -9.77
N GLY A 194 -16.42 -2.05 -10.69
CA GLY A 194 -15.00 -2.27 -10.44
C GLY A 194 -14.17 -0.99 -10.58
N ALA A 195 -13.28 -0.71 -9.61
CA ALA A 195 -12.33 0.39 -9.66
C ALA A 195 -10.92 -0.09 -9.25
N LYS A 196 -9.87 0.51 -9.85
CA LYS A 196 -8.49 0.10 -9.64
C LYS A 196 -7.86 0.79 -8.43
N GLY A 197 -7.27 0.01 -7.52
CA GLY A 197 -6.60 0.52 -6.32
C GLY A 197 -7.58 1.02 -5.25
N ASN A 198 -7.08 1.30 -4.04
CA ASN A 198 -7.86 1.97 -3.00
C ASN A 198 -8.24 3.39 -3.46
N GLU A 199 -7.33 4.08 -4.12
CA GLU A 199 -7.53 5.40 -4.72
C GLU A 199 -8.69 5.44 -5.72
N GLY A 200 -8.76 4.43 -6.60
CA GLY A 200 -9.84 4.36 -7.59
C GLY A 200 -11.20 4.04 -6.97
N VAL A 201 -11.24 3.14 -5.96
CA VAL A 201 -12.49 2.86 -5.22
C VAL A 201 -12.96 4.11 -4.47
N SER A 202 -12.07 4.80 -3.75
CA SER A 202 -12.40 6.05 -3.04
C SER A 202 -12.93 7.13 -3.99
N ALA A 203 -12.25 7.34 -5.13
CA ALA A 203 -12.69 8.29 -6.15
C ALA A 203 -14.06 7.93 -6.74
N GLN A 204 -14.29 6.65 -7.03
CA GLN A 204 -15.59 6.17 -7.56
C GLN A 204 -16.70 6.35 -6.53
N LEU A 205 -16.45 6.02 -5.25
CA LEU A 205 -17.42 6.22 -4.17
C LEU A 205 -17.80 7.69 -4.01
N SER A 206 -16.84 8.60 -4.09
CA SER A 206 -17.11 10.04 -3.97
C SER A 206 -18.03 10.59 -5.07
N GLN A 207 -18.07 9.92 -6.22
CA GLN A 207 -18.90 10.31 -7.37
C GLN A 207 -20.25 9.60 -7.42
N VAL A 208 -20.39 8.50 -6.70
CA VAL A 208 -21.59 7.65 -6.73
C VAL A 208 -22.46 7.92 -5.51
N ASP A 209 -23.56 8.67 -5.70
CA ASP A 209 -24.56 8.85 -4.65
C ASP A 209 -25.17 7.49 -4.26
N GLY A 210 -25.16 7.18 -2.97
CA GLY A 210 -25.49 5.85 -2.45
C GLY A 210 -24.43 4.78 -2.68
N GLY A 211 -23.20 5.20 -2.99
CA GLY A 211 -22.05 4.29 -3.13
C GLY A 211 -21.66 3.65 -1.79
N ILE A 212 -21.34 2.36 -1.79
CA ILE A 212 -20.75 1.62 -0.68
C ILE A 212 -19.63 0.70 -1.20
N GLY A 213 -18.50 0.65 -0.51
CA GLY A 213 -17.36 -0.18 -0.91
C GLY A 213 -16.40 -0.37 0.25
N TYR A 214 -15.20 -0.85 -0.04
CA TYR A 214 -14.18 -1.08 0.97
C TYR A 214 -12.84 -0.51 0.51
N VAL A 215 -12.19 0.20 1.42
CA VAL A 215 -10.88 0.83 1.22
C VAL A 215 -10.08 0.79 2.52
N GLU A 216 -8.77 0.95 2.42
CA GLU A 216 -7.96 1.28 3.59
C GLU A 216 -8.41 2.66 4.14
N VAL A 217 -8.39 2.81 5.48
CA VAL A 217 -9.03 3.95 6.17
C VAL A 217 -8.50 5.32 5.74
N ALA A 218 -7.23 5.43 5.37
CA ALA A 218 -6.64 6.68 4.87
C ALA A 218 -7.28 7.19 3.55
N TYR A 219 -8.03 6.32 2.87
CA TYR A 219 -8.76 6.67 1.65
C TYR A 219 -10.22 7.08 1.89
N VAL A 220 -10.68 7.07 3.13
CA VAL A 220 -11.98 7.66 3.52
C VAL A 220 -11.79 9.17 3.64
N LYS A 221 -12.01 9.90 2.56
CA LYS A 221 -11.72 11.34 2.43
C LYS A 221 -12.91 12.11 1.90
N GLY A 222 -12.92 13.44 2.15
CA GLY A 222 -13.99 14.33 1.71
C GLY A 222 -15.31 13.98 2.39
N ASP A 223 -16.37 13.76 1.60
CA ASP A 223 -17.70 13.44 2.08
C ASP A 223 -17.91 11.93 2.36
N LEU A 224 -16.90 11.10 2.08
CA LEU A 224 -16.97 9.68 2.38
C LEU A 224 -16.95 9.44 3.88
N GLN A 225 -17.74 8.47 4.30
CA GLN A 225 -17.85 8.05 5.69
C GLN A 225 -17.47 6.58 5.83
N ALA A 226 -16.98 6.19 7.01
CA ALA A 226 -16.73 4.79 7.37
C ALA A 226 -17.88 4.26 8.22
N ALA A 227 -18.39 3.11 7.85
CA ALA A 227 -19.42 2.42 8.63
C ALA A 227 -18.83 1.88 9.95
N ALA A 228 -19.62 1.90 11.01
CA ALA A 228 -19.33 1.11 12.19
C ALA A 228 -19.73 -0.35 11.91
N LEU A 229 -18.82 -1.28 12.23
CA LEU A 229 -19.02 -2.72 12.01
C LEU A 229 -19.07 -3.48 13.31
N THR A 230 -19.91 -4.51 13.35
CA THR A 230 -20.02 -5.41 14.51
C THR A 230 -18.97 -6.51 14.42
N ASN A 231 -18.15 -6.65 15.46
CA ASN A 231 -17.14 -7.73 15.58
C ASN A 231 -17.77 -9.06 16.08
N SER A 232 -16.97 -10.10 16.24
CA SER A 232 -17.48 -11.43 16.62
C SER A 232 -18.01 -11.51 18.06
N SER A 233 -17.67 -10.56 18.94
CA SER A 233 -18.25 -10.45 20.28
C SER A 233 -19.57 -9.65 20.34
N GLY A 234 -20.00 -9.07 19.21
CA GLY A 234 -21.21 -8.26 19.11
C GLY A 234 -21.02 -6.77 19.39
N GLU A 235 -19.80 -6.30 19.55
CA GLU A 235 -19.48 -4.89 19.72
C GLU A 235 -19.42 -4.19 18.36
N THR A 236 -20.09 -3.01 18.25
CA THR A 236 -20.14 -2.23 16.99
C THR A 236 -19.22 -1.01 17.10
N LEU A 237 -18.20 -0.95 16.27
CA LEU A 237 -17.10 0.01 16.35
C LEU A 237 -16.83 0.70 15.00
N LYS A 238 -16.45 1.98 15.06
CA LYS A 238 -15.85 2.69 13.91
C LYS A 238 -14.37 2.35 13.81
N PRO A 239 -13.76 2.44 12.60
CA PRO A 239 -12.30 2.31 12.44
C PRO A 239 -11.63 3.56 13.00
N THR A 240 -11.09 3.44 14.20
CA THR A 240 -10.27 4.43 14.89
C THR A 240 -8.94 3.80 15.23
N THR A 241 -7.88 4.59 15.38
CA THR A 241 -6.57 4.06 15.77
C THR A 241 -6.64 3.13 16.98
N GLU A 242 -7.50 3.42 17.95
CA GLU A 242 -7.69 2.59 19.15
C GLU A 242 -8.34 1.24 18.81
N SER A 243 -9.47 1.26 18.07
CA SER A 243 -10.20 0.04 17.68
C SER A 243 -9.40 -0.84 16.73
N GLU A 244 -8.60 -0.22 15.85
CA GLU A 244 -7.69 -0.92 14.93
C GLU A 244 -6.52 -1.56 15.69
N THR A 245 -5.86 -0.81 16.59
CA THR A 245 -4.77 -1.34 17.43
C THR A 245 -5.25 -2.52 18.26
N THR A 246 -6.45 -2.42 18.85
CA THR A 246 -7.06 -3.49 19.63
C THR A 246 -7.28 -4.76 18.79
N ALA A 247 -7.80 -4.61 17.58
CA ALA A 247 -8.01 -5.74 16.67
C ALA A 247 -6.68 -6.35 16.18
N LEU A 248 -5.71 -5.51 15.81
CA LEU A 248 -4.38 -5.96 15.36
C LEU A 248 -3.63 -6.74 16.44
N ALA A 249 -3.83 -6.42 17.72
CA ALA A 249 -3.24 -7.16 18.82
C ALA A 249 -3.71 -8.63 18.89
N SER A 250 -4.84 -8.99 18.26
CA SER A 250 -5.33 -10.36 18.15
C SER A 250 -4.65 -11.17 17.02
N ILE A 251 -3.84 -10.53 16.19
CA ILE A 251 -3.11 -11.21 15.12
C ILE A 251 -1.79 -11.73 15.65
N GLU A 252 -1.70 -13.03 15.85
CA GLU A 252 -0.45 -13.68 16.20
C GLU A 252 0.47 -13.77 14.97
N LEU A 253 1.60 -13.06 15.03
CA LEU A 253 2.64 -13.16 14.00
C LEU A 253 3.59 -14.30 14.35
N GLY A 254 3.73 -15.24 13.42
CA GLY A 254 4.70 -16.33 13.52
C GLY A 254 6.16 -15.84 13.50
N PRO A 255 7.13 -16.78 13.59
CA PRO A 255 8.56 -16.45 13.53
C PRO A 255 8.98 -15.73 12.23
N ASP A 256 8.21 -15.92 11.16
CA ASP A 256 8.38 -15.29 9.85
C ASP A 256 7.67 -13.93 9.74
N LEU A 257 7.06 -13.45 10.82
CA LEU A 257 6.26 -12.23 10.91
C LEU A 257 5.01 -12.27 10.02
N ILE A 258 4.44 -13.45 9.83
CA ILE A 258 3.21 -13.67 9.08
C ILE A 258 2.10 -14.10 10.02
N GLY A 259 0.93 -13.51 9.85
CA GLY A 259 -0.27 -13.83 10.61
C GLY A 259 -1.49 -13.12 10.07
N SER A 260 -2.68 -13.61 10.42
CA SER A 260 -3.96 -12.96 10.11
C SER A 260 -5.03 -13.41 11.10
N ASN A 261 -6.00 -12.54 11.36
CA ASN A 261 -7.23 -12.88 12.05
C ASN A 261 -8.40 -12.26 11.27
N PRO A 262 -9.14 -13.03 10.49
CA PRO A 262 -10.20 -12.50 9.62
C PRO A 262 -11.47 -12.08 10.37
N ASN A 263 -11.64 -12.44 11.64
CA ASN A 263 -12.82 -12.08 12.44
C ASN A 263 -12.48 -11.93 13.92
N PRO A 264 -11.73 -10.87 14.29
CA PRO A 264 -11.35 -10.62 15.68
C PRO A 264 -12.59 -10.41 16.58
N ASP A 265 -12.45 -10.79 17.83
CA ASP A 265 -13.48 -10.61 18.88
C ASP A 265 -13.43 -9.23 19.52
N LYS A 266 -12.34 -8.48 19.32
CA LYS A 266 -12.14 -7.13 19.87
C LYS A 266 -11.69 -6.17 18.79
N GLY A 267 -12.07 -4.91 18.95
CA GLY A 267 -11.71 -3.85 18.04
C GLY A 267 -12.49 -3.91 16.71
N TYR A 268 -12.05 -3.11 15.74
CA TYR A 268 -12.66 -3.05 14.41
C TYR A 268 -12.38 -4.35 13.62
N PRO A 269 -13.42 -5.00 13.02
CA PRO A 269 -13.29 -6.40 12.65
C PRO A 269 -12.49 -6.70 11.38
N ILE A 270 -12.08 -5.68 10.62
CA ILE A 270 -11.32 -5.88 9.37
C ILE A 270 -10.02 -5.09 9.43
N VAL A 271 -8.97 -5.74 9.88
CA VAL A 271 -7.62 -5.16 9.98
C VAL A 271 -6.58 -6.07 9.35
N THR A 272 -5.48 -5.48 8.90
CA THR A 272 -4.37 -6.24 8.33
C THR A 272 -3.05 -5.51 8.49
N PHE A 273 -1.96 -6.26 8.40
CA PHE A 273 -0.64 -5.74 8.10
C PHE A 273 -0.47 -5.60 6.57
N SER A 274 0.50 -4.79 6.16
CA SER A 274 1.01 -4.77 4.80
C SER A 274 2.50 -5.08 4.82
N TRP A 275 2.92 -6.05 4.01
CA TRP A 275 4.28 -6.57 3.97
C TRP A 275 5.05 -6.00 2.80
N ILE A 276 6.32 -5.66 3.04
CA ILE A 276 7.29 -5.48 1.99
C ILE A 276 7.86 -6.86 1.60
N LEU A 277 8.12 -7.05 0.32
CA LEU A 277 8.71 -8.25 -0.25
C LEU A 277 10.12 -7.91 -0.71
N LEU A 278 11.14 -8.56 -0.14
CA LEU A 278 12.54 -8.34 -0.43
C LEU A 278 13.19 -9.64 -0.89
N TYR A 279 14.15 -9.54 -1.80
CA TYR A 279 14.96 -10.68 -2.18
C TYR A 279 15.99 -10.99 -1.10
N LYS A 280 16.12 -12.25 -0.70
CA LYS A 280 17.10 -12.65 0.31
C LYS A 280 18.53 -12.44 -0.17
N SER A 281 18.80 -12.69 -1.46
CA SER A 281 20.12 -12.57 -2.06
C SER A 281 20.08 -11.97 -3.46
N GLY A 282 21.23 -11.71 -4.06
CA GLY A 282 21.33 -11.13 -5.40
C GLY A 282 20.94 -9.66 -5.45
N ASN A 283 21.13 -8.92 -4.37
CA ASN A 283 20.82 -7.49 -4.27
C ASN A 283 21.93 -6.58 -4.79
N ALA A 284 23.12 -7.14 -5.04
CA ALA A 284 24.28 -6.45 -5.62
C ALA A 284 24.52 -5.05 -5.02
N ASP A 285 24.58 -4.04 -5.86
CA ASP A 285 24.78 -2.62 -5.50
C ASP A 285 23.56 -1.97 -4.84
N LYS A 286 22.41 -2.64 -4.84
CA LYS A 286 21.16 -2.14 -4.22
C LYS A 286 21.06 -2.44 -2.73
N LEU A 287 21.84 -3.39 -2.20
CA LEU A 287 21.71 -3.90 -0.84
C LEU A 287 21.75 -2.79 0.22
N ASP A 288 22.76 -1.91 0.16
CA ASP A 288 22.90 -0.83 1.14
C ASP A 288 21.74 0.16 1.07
N GLY A 289 21.23 0.40 -0.16
CA GLY A 289 20.07 1.22 -0.38
C GLY A 289 18.78 0.61 0.18
N ILE A 290 18.58 -0.68 -0.04
CA ILE A 290 17.45 -1.44 0.49
C ILE A 290 17.47 -1.37 2.02
N LYS A 291 18.62 -1.69 2.64
CA LYS A 291 18.77 -1.62 4.09
C LYS A 291 18.52 -0.22 4.63
N LYS A 292 19.11 0.82 4.02
CA LYS A 292 18.89 2.23 4.41
C LYS A 292 17.42 2.63 4.37
N VAL A 293 16.73 2.29 3.29
CA VAL A 293 15.31 2.66 3.09
C VAL A 293 14.41 1.94 4.10
N PHE A 294 14.55 0.64 4.23
CA PHE A 294 13.64 -0.14 5.08
C PHE A 294 14.00 -0.11 6.57
N ASP A 295 15.25 0.15 6.93
CA ASP A 295 15.61 0.48 8.32
C ASP A 295 14.99 1.81 8.75
N PHE A 296 14.97 2.82 7.87
CA PHE A 296 14.26 4.06 8.13
C PHE A 296 12.75 3.82 8.34
N THR A 297 12.09 3.07 7.45
CA THR A 297 10.64 2.83 7.58
C THR A 297 10.27 2.03 8.84
N LEU A 298 11.20 1.20 9.35
CA LEU A 298 11.08 0.48 10.60
C LEU A 298 11.51 1.32 11.83
N SER A 299 11.95 2.57 11.64
CA SER A 299 12.34 3.44 12.77
C SER A 299 11.12 3.97 13.52
N GLU A 300 11.27 4.23 14.81
CA GLU A 300 10.23 4.85 15.64
C GLU A 300 9.75 6.18 15.05
N GLY A 301 10.70 7.00 14.52
CA GLY A 301 10.37 8.28 13.91
C GLY A 301 9.53 8.15 12.65
N ALA A 302 9.76 7.15 11.81
CA ALA A 302 8.92 6.87 10.63
C ALA A 302 7.55 6.32 11.04
N GLN A 303 7.52 5.42 12.00
CA GLN A 303 6.27 4.83 12.51
C GLN A 303 5.37 5.87 13.23
N ALA A 304 5.97 6.88 13.87
CA ALA A 304 5.22 7.98 14.49
C ALA A 304 4.43 8.83 13.48
N MET A 305 4.74 8.75 12.18
CA MET A 305 3.97 9.42 11.12
C MET A 305 2.67 8.65 10.75
N ALA A 306 2.54 7.39 11.12
CA ALA A 306 1.45 6.52 10.71
C ALA A 306 0.06 7.02 11.17
N PRO A 307 -0.15 7.41 12.44
CA PRO A 307 -1.46 7.86 12.92
C PRO A 307 -1.98 9.12 12.21
N GLU A 308 -1.10 10.03 11.78
CA GLU A 308 -1.49 11.25 11.05
C GLU A 308 -2.20 10.95 9.73
N LEU A 309 -1.96 9.76 9.17
CA LEU A 309 -2.52 9.28 7.91
C LEU A 309 -3.56 8.18 8.09
N GLY A 310 -3.95 7.84 9.31
CA GLY A 310 -4.94 6.81 9.61
C GLY A 310 -4.36 5.38 9.66
N TYR A 311 -3.04 5.21 9.68
CA TYR A 311 -2.41 3.90 9.87
C TYR A 311 -2.07 3.63 11.33
N VAL A 312 -1.92 2.35 11.66
CA VAL A 312 -1.45 1.91 12.98
C VAL A 312 0.04 1.65 12.93
N PRO A 313 0.84 2.28 13.83
CA PRO A 313 2.26 1.98 13.92
C PRO A 313 2.46 0.52 14.38
N LEU A 314 3.53 -0.09 13.88
CA LEU A 314 3.88 -1.46 14.26
C LEU A 314 4.35 -1.52 15.73
N PRO A 315 4.02 -2.58 16.47
CA PRO A 315 4.54 -2.80 17.81
C PRO A 315 6.07 -2.83 17.84
N PRO A 316 6.72 -2.33 18.92
CA PRO A 316 8.19 -2.32 19.03
C PRO A 316 8.85 -3.68 18.80
N SER A 317 8.24 -4.76 19.29
CA SER A 317 8.74 -6.13 19.06
C SER A 317 8.69 -6.58 17.61
N VAL A 318 7.73 -6.08 16.83
CA VAL A 318 7.64 -6.34 15.39
C VAL A 318 8.70 -5.53 14.63
N LEU A 319 8.93 -4.28 15.04
CA LEU A 319 9.98 -3.43 14.47
C LEU A 319 11.37 -4.03 14.68
N GLU A 320 11.67 -4.51 15.88
CA GLU A 320 12.94 -5.16 16.23
C GLU A 320 13.17 -6.40 15.36
N LYS A 321 12.23 -7.33 15.37
CA LYS A 321 12.29 -8.53 14.52
C LYS A 321 12.36 -8.21 13.03
N GLY A 322 11.67 -7.16 12.58
CA GLY A 322 11.73 -6.67 11.20
C GLY A 322 13.14 -6.24 10.83
N ARG A 323 13.84 -5.48 11.69
CA ARG A 323 15.24 -5.07 11.47
C ARG A 323 16.20 -6.26 11.52
N GLU A 324 16.04 -7.19 12.46
CA GLU A 324 16.83 -8.42 12.50
C GLU A 324 16.73 -9.18 11.17
N ARG A 325 15.52 -9.34 10.64
CA ARG A 325 15.30 -9.98 9.34
C ARG A 325 15.90 -9.17 8.19
N LEU A 326 15.75 -7.85 8.19
CA LEU A 326 16.36 -6.96 7.20
C LEU A 326 17.90 -7.10 7.17
N ALA A 327 18.51 -7.29 8.33
CA ALA A 327 19.96 -7.48 8.45
C ALA A 327 20.46 -8.75 7.74
N THR A 328 19.60 -9.79 7.61
CA THR A 328 19.96 -11.06 6.94
C THR A 328 20.04 -10.98 5.42
N LEU A 329 19.70 -9.84 4.81
CA LEU A 329 19.78 -9.69 3.35
C LEU A 329 21.22 -9.72 2.87
N GLU A 330 21.46 -10.41 1.75
CA GLU A 330 22.75 -10.63 1.12
C GLU A 330 22.86 -9.92 -0.24
N LYS A 331 24.13 -9.67 -0.67
CA LYS A 331 24.43 -9.12 -2.00
C LYS A 331 23.96 -9.98 -3.14
#